data_7b9007754e70731ebf1b5a1d83264980
#
_entry.id   7b9007754e70731ebf1b5a1d83264980
#
_cell.length_a   1.000
_cell.length_b   1.000
_cell.length_c   1.000
_cell.angle_alpha   90.00
_cell.angle_beta   90.00
_cell.angle_gamma   90.00
#
_symmetry.space_group_name_H-M   'P 1'
#
loop_
_entity.id
_entity.type
_entity.pdbx_description
1 polymer ?
#
loop_
_entity_poly.entity_id
_entity_poly.type
_entity_poly.pdbx_seq_one_letter_code
_entity_poly.pdbx_strand_id
1 'polypeptide(L)'
;MPPQDDADDDRGFDPPLPPEDRLWRHPSETAGGGGPGPATPASGPAPTRRRVIWSTALVAGVTGVALTLGVLAITGTFSRDVVDRVVVENVAVSPVVSSPLLRDDRGVTVVAERIAPAFAHLVLTQPGGSIRGTAVIFRSDGMLVTSAELINDAEAIEVVLADGRRFEGRVRGRDPFTDVAVVQIAANDLPVAVLGSSTDLVVGAASVAIGSPLKGGSAPLVSSGVISAVERSVPAGEELLHGMIRTDTPLGETGSGGALVDANGSVIGIIAPIGAVDATGFAFATPINLVWRVAEQLITNGHASHGWLGIECTDVRATFPQTLALQGGAEIVGVRAESPAALAGLTADDTITEIDGEPVESASSIVMTVRDHHPGDQIAVGYWRDGEHRDTTVILGEQPWGGR
;
A
#
# COMPACT_ATOMS: atom_id res chain seq x y z
N MET A 1 -1.18 22.43 59.37
CA MET A 1 -0.65 21.50 58.36
C MET A 1 -0.86 22.17 57.01
N PRO A 2 0.20 22.55 56.28
CA PRO A 2 0.12 23.45 55.13
C PRO A 2 -0.26 22.69 53.85
N PRO A 3 -0.79 23.37 52.82
CA PRO A 3 -1.16 22.78 51.53
C PRO A 3 0.08 22.55 50.65
N GLN A 4 0.00 21.47 49.89
CA GLN A 4 1.02 21.14 48.87
C GLN A 4 0.79 21.96 47.61
N ASP A 5 1.88 22.55 47.12
CA ASP A 5 1.98 23.28 45.85
C ASP A 5 1.83 22.30 44.68
N ASP A 6 0.90 22.60 43.80
CA ASP A 6 0.82 22.08 42.43
C ASP A 6 1.90 22.81 41.60
N ALA A 7 2.92 22.10 41.21
CA ALA A 7 3.92 22.59 40.24
C ALA A 7 3.36 22.37 38.84
N ASP A 8 2.93 23.46 38.21
CA ASP A 8 2.65 23.53 36.77
C ASP A 8 3.89 23.14 35.97
N ASP A 9 3.79 22.02 35.22
CA ASP A 9 4.80 21.59 34.23
C ASP A 9 4.54 22.34 32.93
N ASP A 10 4.86 23.63 32.91
CA ASP A 10 4.80 24.52 31.74
C ASP A 10 6.02 24.22 30.84
N ARG A 11 5.92 23.18 30.01
CA ARG A 11 6.87 22.95 28.90
C ARG A 11 6.64 23.98 27.82
N GLY A 12 7.12 25.20 28.03
CA GLY A 12 7.17 26.25 27.03
C GLY A 12 7.89 25.75 25.77
N PHE A 13 7.24 25.98 24.63
CA PHE A 13 7.91 25.84 23.33
C PHE A 13 9.16 26.70 23.30
N ASP A 14 10.31 26.09 23.00
CA ASP A 14 11.52 26.86 22.75
C ASP A 14 11.29 27.89 21.65
N PRO A 15 11.68 29.14 21.83
CA PRO A 15 11.55 30.16 20.80
C PRO A 15 12.31 29.75 19.53
N PRO A 16 11.80 30.03 18.33
CA PRO A 16 12.45 29.67 17.08
C PRO A 16 13.84 30.31 16.99
N LEU A 17 14.81 29.56 16.47
CA LEU A 17 16.21 30.01 16.31
C LEU A 17 16.28 31.36 15.58
N PRO A 18 17.23 32.26 15.98
CA PRO A 18 17.47 33.51 15.29
C PRO A 18 17.73 33.34 13.79
N PRO A 19 17.37 34.32 12.95
CA PRO A 19 17.46 34.18 11.48
C PRO A 19 18.86 33.86 10.95
N GLU A 20 19.92 34.23 11.67
CA GLU A 20 21.33 33.95 11.34
C GLU A 20 21.74 32.49 11.53
N ASP A 21 21.06 31.74 12.38
CA ASP A 21 21.38 30.35 12.74
C ASP A 21 20.56 29.32 11.97
N ARG A 22 19.68 29.74 11.01
CA ARG A 22 18.86 28.84 10.22
C ARG A 22 19.56 28.42 8.94
N LEU A 23 19.60 27.12 8.68
CA LEU A 23 20.14 26.55 7.44
C LEU A 23 19.30 26.89 6.18
N TRP A 24 18.05 27.34 6.35
CA TRP A 24 17.16 27.76 5.27
C TRP A 24 16.45 29.07 5.62
N ARG A 25 16.37 30.00 4.64
CA ARG A 25 15.72 31.30 4.79
C ARG A 25 14.61 31.45 3.75
N HIS A 26 13.47 31.96 4.17
CA HIS A 26 12.39 32.26 3.25
C HIS A 26 12.73 33.48 2.36
N PRO A 27 12.36 33.49 1.06
CA PRO A 27 12.67 34.62 0.17
C PRO A 27 12.18 36.00 0.62
N SER A 28 11.12 36.06 1.45
CA SER A 28 10.64 37.33 2.04
C SER A 28 11.52 37.90 3.14
N GLU A 29 12.45 37.14 3.69
CA GLU A 29 13.37 37.59 4.75
C GLU A 29 14.67 38.23 4.20
N THR A 30 14.89 38.12 2.88
CA THR A 30 16.08 38.70 2.22
C THR A 30 15.87 40.10 1.66
N ALA A 31 14.63 40.63 1.73
CA ALA A 31 14.29 41.95 1.24
C ALA A 31 14.02 42.95 2.38
N GLY A 32 15.08 43.42 3.06
CA GLY A 32 14.85 44.43 4.10
C GLY A 32 16.09 44.80 4.89
N GLY A 33 16.98 45.55 4.30
CA GLY A 33 18.14 46.10 5.01
C GLY A 33 18.59 47.45 4.45
N GLY A 34 18.01 48.52 4.92
CA GLY A 34 18.50 49.86 4.56
C GLY A 34 17.59 50.98 5.05
N GLY A 35 17.55 51.24 6.34
CA GLY A 35 16.92 52.42 6.88
C GLY A 35 17.88 53.62 6.83
N PRO A 36 17.36 54.85 6.51
CA PRO A 36 18.18 56.04 6.35
C PRO A 36 18.39 56.79 7.65
N GLY A 37 19.63 57.19 7.90
CA GLY A 37 19.98 58.19 8.92
C GLY A 37 19.65 59.64 8.47
N PRO A 38 19.58 60.61 9.40
CA PRO A 38 19.01 61.92 9.14
C PRO A 38 19.95 62.85 8.38
N ALA A 39 19.39 63.59 7.39
CA ALA A 39 20.08 64.58 6.59
C ALA A 39 19.95 65.97 7.19
N THR A 40 21.04 66.72 7.22
CA THR A 40 21.11 68.18 7.42
C THR A 40 21.08 68.91 6.07
N PRO A 41 20.49 70.08 5.96
CA PRO A 41 20.28 70.76 4.67
C PRO A 41 21.42 71.66 4.26
N ALA A 42 21.81 71.69 3.00
CA ALA A 42 22.62 72.71 2.39
C ALA A 42 22.05 73.16 1.05
N SER A 43 21.99 74.46 0.92
CA SER A 43 21.42 75.35 -0.10
C SER A 43 22.02 75.17 -1.51
N GLY A 44 21.16 75.43 -2.55
CA GLY A 44 21.41 75.28 -3.96
C GLY A 44 22.40 76.17 -4.64
N PRO A 45 22.61 76.23 -5.96
CA PRO A 45 21.63 76.73 -6.93
C PRO A 45 21.53 76.03 -8.30
N ALA A 46 20.38 76.28 -8.93
CA ALA A 46 20.03 76.51 -10.34
C ALA A 46 20.30 75.49 -11.46
N PRO A 47 19.34 75.33 -12.37
CA PRO A 47 19.20 74.21 -13.26
C PRO A 47 19.51 74.59 -14.74
N THR A 48 20.21 73.77 -15.49
CA THR A 48 20.16 73.80 -16.94
C THR A 48 20.73 72.57 -17.67
N ARG A 49 21.34 71.60 -16.97
CA ARG A 49 21.96 70.46 -17.65
C ARG A 49 21.15 69.15 -17.66
N ARG A 50 19.99 69.12 -17.00
CA ARG A 50 19.27 67.84 -16.74
C ARG A 50 18.46 67.35 -17.92
N ARG A 51 18.05 68.19 -18.87
CA ARG A 51 17.22 67.77 -20.03
C ARG A 51 17.98 67.06 -21.13
N VAL A 52 19.25 67.38 -21.31
CA VAL A 52 20.10 66.77 -22.38
C VAL A 52 20.55 65.35 -21.98
N ILE A 53 20.79 65.11 -20.67
CA ILE A 53 21.24 63.82 -20.20
C ILE A 53 20.10 62.76 -20.30
N TRP A 54 18.86 63.17 -20.06
CA TRP A 54 17.72 62.28 -20.17
C TRP A 54 17.36 61.92 -21.64
N SER A 55 17.56 62.82 -22.55
CA SER A 55 17.34 62.55 -23.98
C SER A 55 18.38 61.60 -24.55
N THR A 56 19.64 61.75 -24.17
CA THR A 56 20.73 60.83 -24.60
C THR A 56 20.60 59.44 -23.97
N ALA A 57 20.16 59.35 -22.68
CA ALA A 57 19.91 58.07 -22.02
C ALA A 57 18.72 57.32 -22.67
N LEU A 58 17.66 58.04 -23.05
CA LEU A 58 16.50 57.41 -23.70
C LEU A 58 16.82 56.96 -25.14
N VAL A 59 17.60 57.71 -25.91
CA VAL A 59 18.07 57.29 -27.24
C VAL A 59 19.01 56.10 -27.15
N ALA A 60 19.94 56.10 -26.20
CA ALA A 60 20.83 54.94 -25.98
C ALA A 60 20.08 53.68 -25.54
N GLY A 61 19.05 53.84 -24.68
CA GLY A 61 18.20 52.72 -24.25
C GLY A 61 17.38 52.12 -25.39
N VAL A 62 16.76 52.94 -26.23
CA VAL A 62 15.96 52.49 -27.38
C VAL A 62 16.87 51.81 -28.43
N THR A 63 18.04 52.39 -28.67
CA THR A 63 19.02 51.77 -29.62
C THR A 63 19.54 50.46 -29.10
N GLY A 64 19.81 50.31 -27.80
CA GLY A 64 20.23 49.06 -27.18
C GLY A 64 19.17 47.95 -27.30
N VAL A 65 17.92 48.29 -27.03
CA VAL A 65 16.80 47.35 -27.16
C VAL A 65 16.58 46.95 -28.61
N ALA A 66 16.66 47.90 -29.56
CA ALA A 66 16.52 47.62 -31.00
C ALA A 66 17.65 46.70 -31.49
N LEU A 67 18.91 46.93 -31.05
CA LEU A 67 20.04 46.09 -31.39
C LEU A 67 19.92 44.70 -30.79
N THR A 68 19.49 44.56 -29.55
CA THR A 68 19.28 43.27 -28.91
C THR A 68 18.17 42.49 -29.58
N LEU A 69 17.04 43.14 -29.92
CA LEU A 69 15.97 42.48 -30.66
C LEU A 69 16.40 42.09 -32.08
N GLY A 70 17.22 42.93 -32.74
CA GLY A 70 17.80 42.63 -34.06
C GLY A 70 18.72 41.42 -34.00
N VAL A 71 19.60 41.31 -33.01
CA VAL A 71 20.48 40.14 -32.82
C VAL A 71 19.67 38.89 -32.51
N LEU A 72 18.65 38.98 -31.66
CA LEU A 72 17.74 37.88 -31.34
C LEU A 72 16.94 37.42 -32.58
N ALA A 73 16.57 38.33 -33.46
CA ALA A 73 15.91 37.97 -34.74
C ALA A 73 16.86 37.33 -35.75
N ILE A 74 18.11 37.78 -35.81
CA ILE A 74 19.12 37.23 -36.72
C ILE A 74 19.65 35.87 -36.24
N THR A 75 19.74 35.67 -34.92
CA THR A 75 20.18 34.40 -34.33
C THR A 75 19.09 33.33 -34.29
N GLY A 76 17.89 33.64 -34.77
CA GLY A 76 16.79 32.67 -34.82
C GLY A 76 16.22 32.26 -33.45
N THR A 77 16.59 32.99 -32.38
CA THR A 77 16.13 32.66 -31.03
C THR A 77 14.61 32.85 -30.84
N PHE A 78 13.94 33.48 -31.82
CA PHE A 78 12.47 33.57 -31.92
C PHE A 78 11.88 32.61 -32.97
N SER A 79 12.63 31.61 -33.41
CA SER A 79 12.06 30.55 -34.24
C SER A 79 11.05 29.81 -33.43
N ARG A 80 9.80 29.97 -33.78
CA ARG A 80 8.64 29.27 -33.21
C ARG A 80 8.57 27.79 -33.59
N ASP A 81 9.69 27.14 -33.79
CA ASP A 81 9.79 25.73 -34.15
C ASP A 81 10.59 24.93 -33.15
N VAL A 82 10.27 25.13 -31.84
CA VAL A 82 10.46 24.09 -30.83
C VAL A 82 9.09 23.66 -30.36
N VAL A 83 8.20 23.34 -31.29
CA VAL A 83 7.40 22.17 -31.10
C VAL A 83 8.30 21.05 -31.55
N ASP A 84 9.11 20.55 -30.60
CA ASP A 84 9.63 19.23 -30.73
C ASP A 84 8.50 18.35 -31.22
N ARG A 85 8.60 17.90 -32.46
CA ARG A 85 8.06 16.61 -32.81
C ARG A 85 8.77 15.66 -31.86
N VAL A 86 8.16 15.42 -30.70
CA VAL A 86 8.31 14.15 -30.05
C VAL A 86 7.94 13.17 -31.14
N VAL A 87 8.97 12.64 -31.80
CA VAL A 87 8.83 11.41 -32.55
C VAL A 87 8.41 10.44 -31.50
N VAL A 88 7.09 10.30 -31.33
CA VAL A 88 6.52 9.14 -30.71
C VAL A 88 6.91 8.03 -31.67
N GLU A 89 8.12 7.51 -31.46
CA GLU A 89 8.46 6.19 -31.94
C GLU A 89 7.27 5.37 -31.50
N ASN A 90 6.47 4.90 -32.44
CA ASN A 90 5.39 3.98 -32.18
C ASN A 90 6.04 2.71 -31.63
N VAL A 91 6.39 2.74 -30.34
CA VAL A 91 6.48 1.53 -29.56
C VAL A 91 5.09 0.93 -29.76
N ALA A 92 5.04 -0.13 -30.54
CA ALA A 92 3.84 -0.95 -30.65
C ALA A 92 3.55 -1.44 -29.23
N VAL A 93 2.84 -0.62 -28.47
CA VAL A 93 2.23 -1.04 -27.23
C VAL A 93 1.28 -2.12 -27.70
N SER A 94 1.65 -3.37 -27.46
CA SER A 94 0.72 -4.48 -27.56
C SER A 94 -0.56 -4.00 -26.91
N PRO A 95 -1.71 -4.08 -27.58
CA PRO A 95 -2.94 -3.57 -26.98
C PRO A 95 -3.06 -4.27 -25.63
N VAL A 96 -2.87 -3.52 -24.55
CA VAL A 96 -3.35 -3.92 -23.25
C VAL A 96 -4.78 -4.29 -23.53
N VAL A 97 -5.12 -5.55 -23.36
CA VAL A 97 -6.49 -6.04 -23.48
C VAL A 97 -7.25 -5.38 -22.35
N SER A 98 -7.57 -4.11 -22.57
CA SER A 98 -8.44 -3.36 -21.68
C SER A 98 -9.77 -4.09 -21.79
N SER A 99 -10.13 -4.79 -20.74
CA SER A 99 -11.43 -5.45 -20.68
C SER A 99 -12.51 -4.43 -21.06
N PRO A 100 -13.34 -4.73 -22.05
CA PRO A 100 -14.31 -3.76 -22.59
C PRO A 100 -15.23 -3.16 -21.54
N LEU A 101 -15.40 -3.86 -20.41
CA LEU A 101 -16.33 -3.51 -19.34
C LEU A 101 -15.94 -2.27 -18.53
N LEU A 102 -14.64 -1.91 -18.44
CA LEU A 102 -14.22 -0.74 -17.65
C LEU A 102 -13.80 0.47 -18.51
N ARG A 103 -14.14 0.48 -19.80
CA ARG A 103 -13.88 1.63 -20.70
C ARG A 103 -14.81 2.82 -20.46
N ASP A 104 -15.89 2.63 -19.73
CA ASP A 104 -16.93 3.63 -19.47
C ASP A 104 -17.39 3.51 -18.01
N ASP A 105 -17.84 4.59 -17.38
CA ASP A 105 -18.41 4.58 -16.02
C ASP A 105 -19.55 3.55 -15.85
N ARG A 106 -20.18 3.17 -16.96
CA ARG A 106 -21.17 2.10 -17.00
C ARG A 106 -20.58 0.72 -16.71
N GLY A 107 -19.30 0.50 -17.01
CA GLY A 107 -18.64 -0.78 -16.78
C GLY A 107 -18.52 -1.13 -15.30
N VAL A 108 -18.13 -0.17 -14.47
CA VAL A 108 -18.06 -0.34 -13.01
C VAL A 108 -19.44 -0.66 -12.43
N THR A 109 -20.48 0.06 -12.89
CA THR A 109 -21.86 -0.18 -12.45
C THR A 109 -22.31 -1.59 -12.80
N VAL A 110 -22.07 -2.04 -14.03
CA VAL A 110 -22.45 -3.40 -14.49
C VAL A 110 -21.72 -4.48 -13.68
N VAL A 111 -20.43 -4.30 -13.40
CA VAL A 111 -19.65 -5.22 -12.55
C VAL A 111 -20.25 -5.26 -11.14
N ALA A 112 -20.51 -4.09 -10.54
CA ALA A 112 -21.06 -4.00 -9.19
C ALA A 112 -22.45 -4.64 -9.07
N GLU A 113 -23.36 -4.37 -10.01
CA GLU A 113 -24.72 -4.96 -10.04
C GLU A 113 -24.68 -6.49 -10.20
N ARG A 114 -23.76 -6.98 -11.01
CA ARG A 114 -23.62 -8.42 -11.30
C ARG A 114 -23.18 -9.21 -10.06
N ILE A 115 -22.28 -8.65 -9.28
CA ILE A 115 -21.70 -9.40 -8.15
C ILE A 115 -22.33 -9.04 -6.81
N ALA A 116 -23.09 -7.94 -6.73
CA ALA A 116 -23.76 -7.50 -5.50
C ALA A 116 -24.56 -8.60 -4.79
N PRO A 117 -25.28 -9.52 -5.49
CA PRO A 117 -26.00 -10.61 -4.82
C PRO A 117 -25.09 -11.58 -4.03
N ALA A 118 -23.81 -11.66 -4.39
CA ALA A 118 -22.85 -12.55 -3.73
C ALA A 118 -22.15 -11.89 -2.51
N PHE A 119 -22.61 -10.71 -2.09
CA PHE A 119 -22.09 -10.01 -0.91
C PHE A 119 -23.10 -10.02 0.23
N ALA A 120 -22.58 -10.06 1.43
CA ALA A 120 -23.35 -9.91 2.65
C ALA A 120 -22.74 -8.81 3.53
N HIS A 121 -23.61 -8.11 4.26
CA HIS A 121 -23.20 -7.16 5.28
C HIS A 121 -23.06 -7.87 6.61
N LEU A 122 -21.96 -7.67 7.29
CA LEU A 122 -21.75 -8.12 8.64
C LEU A 122 -22.08 -6.99 9.62
N VAL A 123 -22.90 -7.30 10.61
CA VAL A 123 -23.11 -6.46 11.78
C VAL A 123 -22.53 -7.23 12.97
N LEU A 124 -21.45 -6.72 13.53
CA LEU A 124 -20.63 -7.36 14.54
C LEU A 124 -20.87 -6.65 15.87
N THR A 125 -21.33 -7.38 16.86
CA THR A 125 -21.44 -6.88 18.24
C THR A 125 -20.11 -7.11 18.93
N GLN A 126 -19.54 -6.06 19.51
CA GLN A 126 -18.25 -6.10 20.22
C GLN A 126 -18.40 -5.39 21.58
N PRO A 127 -17.47 -5.61 22.54
CA PRO A 127 -17.38 -4.79 23.75
C PRO A 127 -17.25 -3.31 23.37
N GLY A 128 -18.27 -2.52 23.71
CA GLY A 128 -18.29 -1.09 23.43
C GLY A 128 -19.11 -0.62 22.22
N GLY A 129 -19.74 -1.54 21.47
CA GLY A 129 -20.66 -1.16 20.41
C GLY A 129 -20.77 -2.17 19.27
N SER A 130 -21.29 -1.71 18.15
CA SER A 130 -21.39 -2.53 16.94
C SER A 130 -20.57 -1.91 15.82
N ILE A 131 -19.79 -2.73 15.16
CA ILE A 131 -19.08 -2.38 13.92
C ILE A 131 -19.73 -3.08 12.72
N ARG A 132 -19.38 -2.62 11.54
CA ARG A 132 -19.89 -3.17 10.28
C ARG A 132 -18.74 -3.54 9.36
N GLY A 133 -18.97 -4.59 8.59
CA GLY A 133 -18.06 -5.04 7.57
C GLY A 133 -18.78 -5.76 6.46
N THR A 134 -18.03 -6.43 5.65
CA THR A 134 -18.48 -7.16 4.47
C THR A 134 -18.02 -8.60 4.54
N ALA A 135 -18.79 -9.50 3.93
CA ALA A 135 -18.35 -10.85 3.62
C ALA A 135 -18.75 -11.21 2.18
N VAL A 136 -18.00 -12.11 1.59
CA VAL A 136 -18.23 -12.63 0.25
C VAL A 136 -18.80 -14.05 0.35
N ILE A 137 -19.96 -14.29 -0.25
CA ILE A 137 -20.55 -15.62 -0.32
C ILE A 137 -19.73 -16.44 -1.30
N PHE A 138 -19.06 -17.44 -0.79
CA PHE A 138 -18.08 -18.19 -1.55
C PHE A 138 -18.54 -19.63 -1.84
N ARG A 139 -19.55 -20.13 -1.08
CA ARG A 139 -20.25 -21.38 -1.34
C ARG A 139 -21.75 -21.23 -1.13
N SER A 140 -22.53 -21.89 -1.97
CA SER A 140 -24.00 -21.80 -1.98
C SER A 140 -24.67 -22.41 -0.73
N ASP A 141 -23.93 -23.20 0.06
CA ASP A 141 -24.37 -23.84 1.30
C ASP A 141 -24.15 -22.93 2.55
N GLY A 142 -23.94 -21.65 2.36
CA GLY A 142 -23.89 -20.67 3.42
C GLY A 142 -22.50 -20.38 3.99
N MET A 143 -21.43 -20.70 3.26
CA MET A 143 -20.07 -20.30 3.65
C MET A 143 -19.72 -18.95 3.06
N LEU A 144 -19.28 -18.03 3.92
CA LEU A 144 -18.83 -16.70 3.57
C LEU A 144 -17.39 -16.50 4.03
N VAL A 145 -16.59 -15.81 3.21
CA VAL A 145 -15.23 -15.36 3.60
C VAL A 145 -15.23 -13.88 3.94
N THR A 146 -14.42 -13.52 4.92
CA THR A 146 -14.21 -12.15 5.38
C THR A 146 -12.81 -12.01 5.96
N SER A 147 -12.44 -10.83 6.45
CA SER A 147 -11.20 -10.59 7.18
C SER A 147 -11.25 -11.20 8.59
N ALA A 148 -10.14 -11.80 9.02
CA ALA A 148 -10.00 -12.35 10.37
C ALA A 148 -9.96 -11.24 11.43
N GLU A 149 -9.27 -10.14 11.14
CA GLU A 149 -9.18 -8.97 12.00
C GLU A 149 -10.57 -8.36 12.27
N LEU A 150 -11.41 -8.28 11.24
CA LEU A 150 -12.75 -7.71 11.33
C LEU A 150 -13.61 -8.43 12.38
N ILE A 151 -13.48 -9.76 12.48
CA ILE A 151 -14.32 -10.59 13.38
C ILE A 151 -13.62 -10.97 14.70
N ASN A 152 -12.39 -10.48 14.92
CA ASN A 152 -11.54 -10.92 16.02
C ASN A 152 -12.24 -10.77 17.40
N ASP A 153 -12.85 -9.63 17.66
CA ASP A 153 -13.48 -9.30 18.94
C ASP A 153 -15.02 -9.42 18.91
N ALA A 154 -15.57 -10.09 17.89
CA ALA A 154 -17.01 -10.21 17.72
C ALA A 154 -17.62 -11.21 18.71
N GLU A 155 -18.51 -10.74 19.59
CA GLU A 155 -19.34 -11.54 20.47
C GLU A 155 -20.54 -12.18 19.73
N ALA A 156 -21.06 -11.47 18.73
CA ALA A 156 -22.15 -11.95 17.86
C ALA A 156 -21.99 -11.38 16.45
N ILE A 157 -22.39 -12.17 15.48
CA ILE A 157 -22.34 -11.82 14.05
C ILE A 157 -23.75 -11.94 13.47
N GLU A 158 -24.32 -10.84 13.00
CA GLU A 158 -25.50 -10.84 12.16
C GLU A 158 -25.08 -10.68 10.71
N VAL A 159 -25.52 -11.57 9.84
CA VAL A 159 -25.26 -11.56 8.40
C VAL A 159 -26.51 -11.10 7.68
N VAL A 160 -26.44 -10.01 6.92
CA VAL A 160 -27.55 -9.45 6.15
C VAL A 160 -27.23 -9.62 4.66
N LEU A 161 -27.97 -10.42 3.97
CA LEU A 161 -27.82 -10.68 2.53
C LEU A 161 -28.32 -9.49 1.69
N ALA A 162 -27.91 -9.45 0.42
CA ALA A 162 -28.31 -8.39 -0.50
C ALA A 162 -29.85 -8.29 -0.70
N ASP A 163 -30.59 -9.40 -0.54
CA ASP A 163 -32.05 -9.44 -0.59
C ASP A 163 -32.75 -9.03 0.72
N GLY A 164 -31.98 -8.69 1.75
CA GLY A 164 -32.45 -8.23 3.05
C GLY A 164 -32.72 -9.35 4.07
N ARG A 165 -32.55 -10.63 3.71
CA ARG A 165 -32.63 -11.74 4.66
C ARG A 165 -31.50 -11.62 5.70
N ARG A 166 -31.82 -11.96 6.95
CA ARG A 166 -30.90 -11.88 8.08
C ARG A 166 -30.67 -13.25 8.69
N PHE A 167 -29.43 -13.53 9.03
CA PHE A 167 -29.00 -14.80 9.61
C PHE A 167 -28.03 -14.56 10.76
N GLU A 168 -28.01 -15.46 11.73
CA GLU A 168 -26.93 -15.57 12.70
C GLU A 168 -25.71 -16.18 12.01
N GLY A 169 -24.57 -15.50 12.07
CA GLY A 169 -23.28 -15.97 11.56
C GLY A 169 -22.53 -16.75 12.64
N ARG A 170 -21.94 -17.88 12.27
CA ARG A 170 -21.07 -18.69 13.11
C ARG A 170 -19.67 -18.77 12.52
N VAL A 171 -18.66 -18.40 13.28
CA VAL A 171 -17.27 -18.52 12.86
C VAL A 171 -16.92 -20.00 12.74
N ARG A 172 -16.50 -20.44 11.55
CA ARG A 172 -15.99 -21.79 11.28
C ARG A 172 -14.53 -21.91 11.63
N GLY A 173 -13.78 -20.86 11.38
CA GLY A 173 -12.38 -20.71 11.69
C GLY A 173 -11.87 -19.35 11.25
N ARG A 174 -10.70 -18.98 11.76
CA ARG A 174 -9.99 -17.76 11.40
C ARG A 174 -8.51 -18.01 11.34
N ASP A 175 -7.83 -17.31 10.48
CA ASP A 175 -6.39 -17.33 10.32
C ASP A 175 -5.82 -15.90 10.33
N PRO A 176 -5.27 -15.45 11.45
CA PRO A 176 -4.68 -14.12 11.57
C PRO A 176 -3.44 -13.93 10.67
N PHE A 177 -2.69 -14.99 10.36
CA PHE A 177 -1.47 -14.90 9.56
C PHE A 177 -1.72 -14.52 8.10
N THR A 178 -2.95 -14.75 7.61
CA THR A 178 -3.37 -14.40 6.25
C THR A 178 -4.54 -13.42 6.21
N ASP A 179 -5.04 -13.04 7.38
CA ASP A 179 -6.25 -12.22 7.55
C ASP A 179 -7.49 -12.83 6.87
N VAL A 180 -7.65 -14.15 6.95
CA VAL A 180 -8.80 -14.86 6.37
C VAL A 180 -9.66 -15.47 7.47
N ALA A 181 -10.97 -15.28 7.38
CA ALA A 181 -11.93 -15.96 8.22
C ALA A 181 -13.11 -16.50 7.43
N VAL A 182 -13.71 -17.58 7.92
CA VAL A 182 -14.93 -18.17 7.37
C VAL A 182 -16.06 -18.07 8.38
N VAL A 183 -17.17 -17.50 7.91
CA VAL A 183 -18.43 -17.40 8.64
C VAL A 183 -19.46 -18.28 7.95
N GLN A 184 -20.20 -19.09 8.72
CA GLN A 184 -21.29 -19.93 8.22
C GLN A 184 -22.64 -19.37 8.64
N ILE A 185 -23.61 -19.40 7.71
CA ILE A 185 -25.01 -19.14 7.96
C ILE A 185 -25.87 -20.37 7.60
N ALA A 186 -27.04 -20.48 8.23
CA ALA A 186 -27.97 -21.57 7.95
C ALA A 186 -28.85 -21.22 6.73
N ALA A 187 -28.26 -21.22 5.53
CA ALA A 187 -28.92 -20.93 4.26
C ALA A 187 -28.33 -21.80 3.15
N ASN A 188 -29.14 -22.05 2.13
CA ASN A 188 -28.74 -22.81 0.94
C ASN A 188 -29.15 -22.04 -0.33
N ASP A 189 -28.67 -22.50 -1.46
CA ASP A 189 -28.95 -21.92 -2.79
C ASP A 189 -28.63 -20.43 -2.87
N LEU A 190 -27.55 -20.03 -2.20
CA LEU A 190 -27.07 -18.65 -2.21
C LEU A 190 -26.36 -18.32 -3.53
N PRO A 191 -26.47 -17.08 -4.00
CA PRO A 191 -25.64 -16.58 -5.09
C PRO A 191 -24.17 -16.55 -4.64
N VAL A 192 -23.29 -17.10 -5.47
CA VAL A 192 -21.85 -17.25 -5.15
C VAL A 192 -21.04 -16.28 -6.00
N ALA A 193 -20.01 -15.68 -5.40
CA ALA A 193 -19.04 -14.88 -6.13
C ALA A 193 -18.22 -15.73 -7.10
N VAL A 194 -17.97 -15.20 -8.28
CA VAL A 194 -17.02 -15.80 -9.22
C VAL A 194 -15.62 -15.48 -8.73
N LEU A 195 -14.84 -16.52 -8.41
CA LEU A 195 -13.45 -16.33 -8.02
C LEU A 195 -12.57 -16.27 -9.28
N GLY A 196 -11.68 -15.28 -9.31
CA GLY A 196 -10.66 -15.13 -10.34
C GLY A 196 -9.36 -15.86 -9.98
N SER A 197 -8.26 -15.35 -10.50
CA SER A 197 -6.90 -15.78 -10.16
C SER A 197 -6.08 -14.59 -9.66
N SER A 198 -5.28 -14.82 -8.65
CA SER A 198 -4.31 -13.84 -8.15
C SER A 198 -2.86 -14.15 -8.55
N THR A 199 -2.62 -15.19 -9.38
CA THR A 199 -1.27 -15.61 -9.78
C THR A 199 -0.61 -14.60 -10.74
N ASP A 200 -1.35 -14.16 -11.77
CA ASP A 200 -0.80 -13.35 -12.86
C ASP A 200 -1.36 -11.91 -12.85
N LEU A 201 -1.44 -11.33 -11.66
CA LEU A 201 -1.93 -9.96 -11.53
C LEU A 201 -0.92 -8.96 -12.10
N VAL A 202 -1.39 -8.08 -12.97
CA VAL A 202 -0.57 -7.06 -13.61
C VAL A 202 -0.75 -5.72 -12.90
N VAL A 203 0.34 -5.10 -12.47
CA VAL A 203 0.34 -3.73 -11.93
C VAL A 203 -0.18 -2.77 -13.00
N GLY A 204 -1.11 -1.89 -12.63
CA GLY A 204 -1.84 -1.01 -13.54
C GLY A 204 -3.13 -1.62 -14.12
N ALA A 205 -3.41 -2.92 -13.89
CA ALA A 205 -4.69 -3.50 -14.26
C ALA A 205 -5.83 -2.86 -13.45
N ALA A 206 -6.96 -2.63 -14.13
CA ALA A 206 -8.14 -2.06 -13.50
C ALA A 206 -8.72 -3.00 -12.44
N SER A 207 -9.11 -2.42 -11.31
CA SER A 207 -9.74 -3.12 -10.20
C SER A 207 -10.92 -2.33 -9.65
N VAL A 208 -11.88 -3.05 -9.08
CA VAL A 208 -13.05 -2.47 -8.39
C VAL A 208 -13.11 -3.07 -7.00
N ALA A 209 -13.20 -2.21 -6.01
CA ALA A 209 -13.39 -2.63 -4.63
C ALA A 209 -14.86 -2.50 -4.23
N ILE A 210 -15.39 -3.52 -3.59
CA ILE A 210 -16.80 -3.63 -3.20
C ILE A 210 -16.90 -3.98 -1.73
N GLY A 211 -17.62 -3.14 -1.00
CA GLY A 211 -17.80 -3.27 0.44
C GLY A 211 -19.22 -2.96 0.91
N SER A 212 -19.40 -2.98 2.22
CA SER A 212 -20.66 -2.72 2.88
C SER A 212 -21.05 -1.23 2.85
N PRO A 213 -22.31 -0.87 2.73
CA PRO A 213 -22.76 0.51 2.78
C PRO A 213 -22.54 1.14 4.17
N LEU A 214 -22.14 2.41 4.18
CA LEU A 214 -21.80 3.17 5.39
C LEU A 214 -22.95 3.37 6.39
N LYS A 215 -24.21 3.36 5.93
CA LYS A 215 -25.38 3.68 6.79
C LYS A 215 -26.63 2.90 6.37
N GLY A 216 -26.66 1.59 6.61
CA GLY A 216 -27.92 0.81 6.50
C GLY A 216 -28.64 0.88 5.15
N GLY A 217 -27.96 1.33 4.10
CA GLY A 217 -28.45 1.30 2.73
C GLY A 217 -28.37 -0.11 2.17
N SER A 218 -29.17 -0.42 1.13
CA SER A 218 -29.12 -1.70 0.43
C SER A 218 -28.06 -1.75 -0.68
N ALA A 219 -27.54 -0.60 -1.13
CA ALA A 219 -26.54 -0.53 -2.18
C ALA A 219 -25.12 -0.71 -1.61
N PRO A 220 -24.28 -1.56 -2.21
CA PRO A 220 -22.89 -1.72 -1.79
C PRO A 220 -22.09 -0.44 -2.02
N LEU A 221 -21.04 -0.27 -1.21
CA LEU A 221 -20.01 0.73 -1.48
C LEU A 221 -19.13 0.19 -2.62
N VAL A 222 -18.98 0.99 -3.67
CA VAL A 222 -18.18 0.62 -4.84
C VAL A 222 -17.17 1.72 -5.13
N SER A 223 -15.92 1.33 -5.31
CA SER A 223 -14.85 2.23 -5.71
C SER A 223 -14.02 1.57 -6.80
N SER A 224 -13.47 2.34 -7.72
CA SER A 224 -12.65 1.84 -8.81
C SER A 224 -11.26 2.47 -8.80
N GLY A 225 -10.29 1.71 -9.24
CA GLY A 225 -8.90 2.11 -9.34
C GLY A 225 -8.08 1.07 -10.10
N VAL A 226 -6.82 0.93 -9.73
CA VAL A 226 -5.91 -0.03 -10.34
C VAL A 226 -5.15 -0.84 -9.27
N ILE A 227 -4.62 -1.97 -9.67
CA ILE A 227 -3.62 -2.70 -8.88
C ILE A 227 -2.34 -1.88 -8.88
N SER A 228 -1.96 -1.34 -7.73
CA SER A 228 -0.78 -0.46 -7.59
C SER A 228 0.50 -1.23 -7.31
N ALA A 229 0.39 -2.41 -6.70
CA ALA A 229 1.50 -3.34 -6.46
C ALA A 229 0.97 -4.72 -6.08
N VAL A 230 1.80 -5.73 -6.22
CA VAL A 230 1.58 -7.09 -5.74
C VAL A 230 2.66 -7.47 -4.72
N GLU A 231 2.47 -8.58 -3.99
CA GLU A 231 3.47 -9.15 -3.08
C GLU A 231 4.00 -8.18 -2.02
N ARG A 232 3.11 -7.32 -1.50
CA ARG A 232 3.50 -6.34 -0.48
C ARG A 232 3.37 -6.90 0.93
N SER A 233 4.34 -6.56 1.78
CA SER A 233 4.22 -6.79 3.22
C SER A 233 3.67 -5.57 3.90
N VAL A 234 2.68 -5.76 4.77
CA VAL A 234 1.95 -4.67 5.41
C VAL A 234 1.78 -4.95 6.90
N PRO A 235 2.09 -4.00 7.78
CA PRO A 235 1.83 -4.15 9.20
C PRO A 235 0.32 -4.29 9.49
N ALA A 236 -0.04 -5.30 10.27
CA ALA A 236 -1.39 -5.53 10.76
C ALA A 236 -1.32 -5.77 12.28
N GLY A 237 -1.46 -4.70 13.06
CA GLY A 237 -1.20 -4.74 14.49
C GLY A 237 0.26 -5.04 14.81
N GLU A 238 0.50 -6.13 15.55
CA GLU A 238 1.86 -6.61 15.87
C GLU A 238 2.44 -7.57 14.81
N GLU A 239 1.63 -8.00 13.85
CA GLU A 239 1.98 -8.97 12.81
C GLU A 239 2.26 -8.26 11.46
N LEU A 240 2.88 -8.99 10.52
CA LEU A 240 3.06 -8.58 9.14
C LEU A 240 2.24 -9.52 8.25
N LEU A 241 1.35 -8.96 7.44
CA LEU A 241 0.69 -9.69 6.37
C LEU A 241 1.56 -9.63 5.12
N HIS A 242 1.90 -10.77 4.58
CA HIS A 242 2.79 -10.91 3.42
C HIS A 242 2.03 -11.30 2.15
N GLY A 243 2.56 -10.87 1.00
CA GLY A 243 2.00 -11.21 -0.30
C GLY A 243 0.72 -10.46 -0.65
N MET A 244 0.45 -9.32 -0.02
CA MET A 244 -0.76 -8.54 -0.21
C MET A 244 -0.81 -7.84 -1.57
N ILE A 245 -2.00 -7.76 -2.15
CA ILE A 245 -2.31 -6.91 -3.31
C ILE A 245 -2.56 -5.50 -2.80
N ARG A 246 -1.84 -4.52 -3.34
CA ARG A 246 -2.07 -3.10 -3.07
C ARG A 246 -2.86 -2.47 -4.21
N THR A 247 -3.88 -1.70 -3.89
CA THR A 247 -4.70 -0.94 -4.84
C THR A 247 -4.88 0.50 -4.37
N ASP A 248 -5.04 1.41 -5.31
CA ASP A 248 -5.42 2.80 -5.05
C ASP A 248 -6.94 3.02 -4.94
N THR A 249 -7.70 1.93 -4.90
CA THR A 249 -9.16 1.96 -4.74
C THR A 249 -9.52 2.34 -3.31
N PRO A 250 -10.01 3.55 -3.04
CA PRO A 250 -10.32 3.96 -1.68
C PRO A 250 -11.58 3.24 -1.18
N LEU A 251 -11.44 2.45 -0.13
CA LEU A 251 -12.55 1.92 0.66
C LEU A 251 -12.35 2.35 2.11
N GLY A 252 -13.35 2.99 2.70
CA GLY A 252 -13.35 3.31 4.12
C GLY A 252 -13.41 2.03 4.98
N GLU A 253 -13.41 2.20 6.31
CA GLU A 253 -13.44 1.10 7.30
C GLU A 253 -14.51 0.04 7.04
N THR A 254 -15.66 0.41 6.48
CA THR A 254 -16.74 -0.53 6.15
C THR A 254 -16.46 -1.42 4.93
N GLY A 255 -15.40 -1.14 4.20
CA GLY A 255 -14.92 -1.99 3.09
C GLY A 255 -14.21 -3.26 3.54
N SER A 256 -13.83 -3.33 4.81
CA SER A 256 -13.15 -4.48 5.39
C SER A 256 -13.93 -5.78 5.21
N GLY A 257 -13.23 -6.85 4.80
CA GLY A 257 -13.83 -8.14 4.45
C GLY A 257 -14.56 -8.14 3.10
N GLY A 258 -14.62 -7.01 2.40
CA GLY A 258 -15.15 -6.90 1.04
C GLY A 258 -14.21 -7.49 0.00
N ALA A 259 -14.57 -7.38 -1.28
CA ALA A 259 -13.77 -7.92 -2.35
C ALA A 259 -13.09 -6.86 -3.21
N LEU A 260 -11.88 -7.15 -3.62
CA LEU A 260 -11.24 -6.58 -4.79
C LEU A 260 -11.57 -7.46 -5.99
N VAL A 261 -12.14 -6.90 -7.05
CA VAL A 261 -12.53 -7.63 -8.25
C VAL A 261 -11.81 -7.08 -9.48
N ASP A 262 -11.63 -7.95 -10.47
CA ASP A 262 -11.07 -7.59 -11.77
C ASP A 262 -12.12 -6.91 -12.67
N ALA A 263 -11.69 -6.53 -13.86
CA ALA A 263 -12.55 -5.93 -14.88
C ALA A 263 -13.69 -6.83 -15.39
N ASN A 264 -13.65 -8.13 -15.12
CA ASN A 264 -14.68 -9.09 -15.50
C ASN A 264 -15.69 -9.34 -14.37
N GLY A 265 -15.44 -8.80 -13.18
CA GLY A 265 -16.21 -9.01 -11.97
C GLY A 265 -15.84 -10.29 -11.24
N SER A 266 -14.65 -10.83 -11.47
CA SER A 266 -14.13 -11.97 -10.70
C SER A 266 -13.35 -11.47 -9.49
N VAL A 267 -13.56 -12.08 -8.33
CA VAL A 267 -12.86 -11.74 -7.10
C VAL A 267 -11.40 -12.15 -7.19
N ILE A 268 -10.49 -11.18 -7.03
CA ILE A 268 -9.04 -11.38 -7.05
C ILE A 268 -8.40 -11.22 -5.68
N GLY A 269 -9.14 -10.72 -4.68
CA GLY A 269 -8.68 -10.62 -3.29
C GLY A 269 -9.80 -10.23 -2.32
N ILE A 270 -9.56 -10.44 -1.02
CA ILE A 270 -10.40 -9.99 0.10
C ILE A 270 -9.72 -8.82 0.80
N ILE A 271 -10.45 -7.74 0.98
CA ILE A 271 -9.92 -6.48 1.51
C ILE A 271 -9.69 -6.61 3.02
N ALA A 272 -8.46 -6.36 3.41
CA ALA A 272 -8.04 -6.36 4.80
C ALA A 272 -8.29 -4.98 5.46
N PRO A 273 -8.63 -4.94 6.76
CA PRO A 273 -8.88 -3.69 7.50
C PRO A 273 -7.60 -2.94 7.88
N ILE A 274 -6.50 -3.19 7.21
CA ILE A 274 -5.18 -2.67 7.54
C ILE A 274 -5.24 -1.15 7.64
N GLY A 275 -5.11 -0.69 8.87
CA GLY A 275 -5.03 0.70 9.30
C GLY A 275 -5.82 1.62 8.41
N ALA A 276 -7.13 1.70 8.64
CA ALA A 276 -8.07 2.49 7.88
C ALA A 276 -7.36 3.53 7.01
N VAL A 277 -7.01 3.15 5.80
CA VAL A 277 -6.27 3.98 4.85
C VAL A 277 -4.94 4.44 5.48
N ASP A 278 -3.87 3.73 5.24
CA ASP A 278 -2.54 4.33 5.28
C ASP A 278 -2.70 5.79 4.84
N ALA A 279 -2.07 6.74 5.51
CA ALA A 279 -2.13 8.18 5.18
C ALA A 279 -1.86 8.47 3.69
N THR A 280 -1.50 7.46 2.91
CA THR A 280 -1.25 7.46 1.47
C THR A 280 -2.47 7.13 0.60
N GLY A 281 -3.59 6.67 1.18
CA GLY A 281 -4.84 6.42 0.43
C GLY A 281 -4.93 5.07 -0.29
N PHE A 282 -4.03 4.12 0.00
CA PHE A 282 -4.06 2.77 -0.58
C PHE A 282 -4.85 1.78 0.28
N ALA A 283 -5.48 0.81 -0.37
CA ALA A 283 -6.08 -0.36 0.27
C ALA A 283 -5.24 -1.61 -0.03
N PHE A 284 -5.39 -2.62 0.83
CA PHE A 284 -4.70 -3.89 0.69
C PHE A 284 -5.70 -5.04 0.68
N ALA A 285 -5.40 -6.07 -0.08
CA ALA A 285 -6.26 -7.25 -0.17
C ALA A 285 -5.42 -8.54 -0.11
N THR A 286 -5.91 -9.52 0.64
CA THR A 286 -5.36 -10.87 0.65
C THR A 286 -5.67 -11.55 -0.69
N PRO A 287 -4.68 -12.09 -1.42
CA PRO A 287 -4.87 -12.71 -2.72
C PRO A 287 -5.87 -13.84 -2.70
N ILE A 288 -6.74 -13.93 -3.71
CA ILE A 288 -7.86 -14.88 -3.72
C ILE A 288 -7.42 -16.34 -3.71
N ASN A 289 -6.31 -16.70 -4.35
CA ASN A 289 -5.81 -18.07 -4.33
C ASN A 289 -5.40 -18.50 -2.91
N LEU A 290 -4.80 -17.57 -2.15
CA LEU A 290 -4.49 -17.79 -0.74
C LEU A 290 -5.76 -17.90 0.10
N VAL A 291 -6.72 -16.97 -0.11
CA VAL A 291 -8.03 -17.00 0.57
C VAL A 291 -8.73 -18.33 0.38
N TRP A 292 -8.79 -18.82 -0.87
CA TRP A 292 -9.40 -20.11 -1.20
C TRP A 292 -8.75 -21.26 -0.41
N ARG A 293 -7.43 -21.38 -0.48
CA ARG A 293 -6.67 -22.45 0.17
C ARG A 293 -6.88 -22.45 1.70
N VAL A 294 -6.80 -21.27 2.31
CA VAL A 294 -7.00 -21.10 3.75
C VAL A 294 -8.45 -21.39 4.14
N ALA A 295 -9.44 -20.85 3.39
CA ALA A 295 -10.85 -21.05 3.68
C ALA A 295 -11.25 -22.54 3.65
N GLU A 296 -10.75 -23.34 2.69
CA GLU A 296 -10.99 -24.78 2.65
C GLU A 296 -10.42 -25.49 3.89
N GLN A 297 -9.25 -25.09 4.38
CA GLN A 297 -8.69 -25.62 5.63
C GLN A 297 -9.53 -25.23 6.85
N LEU A 298 -9.96 -23.96 6.92
CA LEU A 298 -10.83 -23.47 8.00
C LEU A 298 -12.18 -24.21 8.05
N ILE A 299 -12.75 -24.51 6.89
CA ILE A 299 -14.01 -25.27 6.80
C ILE A 299 -13.81 -26.72 7.28
N THR A 300 -12.74 -27.35 6.86
CA THR A 300 -12.50 -28.79 7.08
C THR A 300 -11.96 -29.05 8.49
N ASN A 301 -10.99 -28.26 8.92
CA ASN A 301 -10.21 -28.51 10.15
C ASN A 301 -10.53 -27.54 11.28
N GLY A 302 -11.19 -26.39 10.98
CA GLY A 302 -11.41 -25.30 11.93
C GLY A 302 -10.21 -24.36 12.12
N HIS A 303 -9.06 -24.70 11.56
CA HIS A 303 -7.82 -23.91 11.58
C HIS A 303 -7.06 -24.08 10.27
N ALA A 304 -6.21 -23.10 9.93
CA ALA A 304 -5.26 -23.22 8.84
C ALA A 304 -3.89 -23.64 9.37
N SER A 305 -3.17 -24.42 8.58
CA SER A 305 -1.83 -24.91 8.88
C SER A 305 -0.86 -24.34 7.85
N HIS A 306 0.23 -23.75 8.32
CA HIS A 306 1.24 -23.10 7.49
C HIS A 306 2.62 -23.71 7.74
N GLY A 307 3.38 -23.89 6.66
CA GLY A 307 4.79 -24.22 6.77
C GLY A 307 5.56 -23.15 7.55
N TRP A 308 6.55 -23.55 8.30
CA TRP A 308 7.31 -22.66 9.16
C TRP A 308 8.79 -23.02 9.21
N LEU A 309 9.67 -22.01 9.10
CA LEU A 309 11.13 -22.15 9.25
C LEU A 309 11.61 -21.78 10.65
N GLY A 310 11.02 -20.80 11.28
CA GLY A 310 11.42 -20.27 12.58
C GLY A 310 12.63 -19.33 12.52
N ILE A 311 12.66 -18.46 11.54
CA ILE A 311 13.67 -17.41 11.34
C ILE A 311 13.03 -16.04 11.37
N GLU A 312 13.83 -15.05 11.72
CA GLU A 312 13.55 -13.63 11.53
C GLU A 312 14.51 -13.12 10.45
N CYS A 313 13.98 -12.47 9.42
CA CYS A 313 14.75 -12.01 8.27
C CYS A 313 14.54 -10.53 8.00
N THR A 314 15.55 -9.91 7.38
CA THR A 314 15.46 -8.58 6.78
C THR A 314 15.92 -8.63 5.33
N ASP A 315 15.40 -7.73 4.50
CA ASP A 315 15.80 -7.63 3.11
C ASP A 315 17.29 -7.24 3.02
N VAL A 316 18.03 -7.94 2.17
CA VAL A 316 19.39 -7.51 1.85
C VAL A 316 19.32 -6.22 1.07
N ARG A 317 19.72 -5.11 1.69
CA ARG A 317 19.88 -3.85 0.99
C ARG A 317 21.08 -3.97 0.08
N ALA A 318 20.89 -3.69 -1.21
CA ALA A 318 22.00 -3.52 -2.15
C ALA A 318 22.86 -2.33 -1.67
N THR A 319 23.81 -2.59 -0.80
CA THR A 319 24.81 -1.62 -0.36
C THR A 319 25.92 -1.62 -1.40
N PHE A 320 26.07 -0.53 -2.16
CA PHE A 320 27.27 -0.32 -2.97
C PHE A 320 28.53 -0.30 -2.07
N PRO A 321 29.62 -0.95 -2.46
CA PRO A 321 30.01 -1.31 -3.82
C PRO A 321 29.74 -2.78 -4.18
N GLN A 322 29.42 -2.99 -5.46
CA GLN A 322 29.07 -4.21 -6.17
C GLN A 322 30.15 -5.30 -6.14
N THR A 323 30.53 -5.82 -5.01
CA THR A 323 31.49 -6.95 -4.97
C THR A 323 30.83 -8.31 -4.78
N LEU A 324 29.56 -8.37 -4.46
CA LEU A 324 28.72 -9.58 -4.59
C LEU A 324 27.48 -9.17 -5.36
N ALA A 325 27.32 -9.73 -6.56
CA ALA A 325 26.12 -9.58 -7.39
C ALA A 325 24.97 -10.45 -6.84
N LEU A 326 24.59 -10.24 -5.58
CA LEU A 326 23.34 -10.80 -5.08
C LEU A 326 22.22 -9.93 -5.67
N GLN A 327 21.46 -10.51 -6.59
CA GLN A 327 20.31 -9.85 -7.23
C GLN A 327 19.11 -9.74 -6.29
N GLY A 328 19.25 -10.10 -5.03
CA GLY A 328 18.25 -10.15 -3.99
C GLY A 328 18.70 -11.04 -2.84
N GLY A 329 17.81 -11.28 -1.90
CA GLY A 329 18.05 -12.18 -0.78
C GLY A 329 17.46 -11.64 0.53
N ALA A 330 17.46 -12.48 1.56
CA ALA A 330 17.06 -12.10 2.89
C ALA A 330 18.12 -12.56 3.90
N GLU A 331 18.60 -11.64 4.71
CA GLU A 331 19.54 -11.88 5.78
C GLU A 331 18.80 -12.36 7.03
N ILE A 332 19.24 -13.47 7.59
CA ILE A 332 18.71 -14.00 8.86
C ILE A 332 19.25 -13.15 9.99
N VAL A 333 18.38 -12.43 10.69
CA VAL A 333 18.72 -11.65 11.88
C VAL A 333 18.54 -12.43 13.17
N GLY A 334 17.75 -13.52 13.12
CA GLY A 334 17.52 -14.40 14.25
C GLY A 334 17.00 -15.76 13.85
N VAL A 335 17.38 -16.78 14.60
CA VAL A 335 16.88 -18.16 14.45
C VAL A 335 16.30 -18.61 15.78
N ARG A 336 15.04 -19.03 15.78
CA ARG A 336 14.38 -19.54 16.97
C ARG A 336 14.99 -20.88 17.38
N ALA A 337 15.28 -21.04 18.66
CA ALA A 337 15.81 -22.32 19.18
C ALA A 337 14.85 -23.49 18.88
N GLU A 338 15.41 -24.65 18.55
CA GLU A 338 14.65 -25.87 18.22
C GLU A 338 13.73 -25.75 16.98
N SER A 339 13.87 -24.65 16.21
CA SER A 339 13.12 -24.48 14.95
C SER A 339 13.68 -25.35 13.83
N PRO A 340 12.90 -25.60 12.75
CA PRO A 340 13.39 -26.27 11.55
C PRO A 340 14.69 -25.68 11.00
N ALA A 341 14.80 -24.35 10.95
CA ALA A 341 16.01 -23.67 10.51
C ALA A 341 17.22 -23.96 11.42
N ALA A 342 17.01 -23.92 12.76
CA ALA A 342 18.08 -24.25 13.71
C ALA A 342 18.54 -25.72 13.56
N LEU A 343 17.60 -26.64 13.37
CA LEU A 343 17.90 -28.06 13.15
C LEU A 343 18.64 -28.30 11.83
N ALA A 344 18.37 -27.50 10.81
CA ALA A 344 19.07 -27.54 9.53
C ALA A 344 20.43 -26.82 9.54
N GLY A 345 20.82 -26.20 10.66
CA GLY A 345 22.10 -25.53 10.83
C GLY A 345 22.18 -24.11 10.28
N LEU A 346 21.03 -23.48 10.00
CA LEU A 346 20.96 -22.05 9.66
C LEU A 346 21.22 -21.21 10.92
N THR A 347 21.88 -20.08 10.74
CA THR A 347 22.28 -19.18 11.84
C THR A 347 22.03 -17.72 11.46
N ALA A 348 22.07 -16.83 12.42
CA ALA A 348 22.12 -15.40 12.14
C ALA A 348 23.31 -15.06 11.22
N ASP A 349 23.20 -14.00 10.45
CA ASP A 349 24.14 -13.54 9.43
C ASP A 349 24.18 -14.39 8.14
N ASP A 350 23.43 -15.50 8.05
CA ASP A 350 23.20 -16.21 6.78
C ASP A 350 22.31 -15.37 5.86
N THR A 351 22.65 -15.34 4.58
CA THR A 351 21.80 -14.70 3.55
C THR A 351 21.16 -15.78 2.69
N ILE A 352 19.84 -15.98 2.81
CA ILE A 352 19.09 -16.90 1.96
C ILE A 352 18.88 -16.24 0.59
N THR A 353 19.27 -16.95 -0.48
CA THR A 353 19.17 -16.48 -1.86
C THR A 353 18.35 -17.38 -2.77
N GLU A 354 18.02 -18.59 -2.32
CA GLU A 354 17.31 -19.59 -3.12
C GLU A 354 16.50 -20.51 -2.22
N ILE A 355 15.27 -20.87 -2.64
CA ILE A 355 14.46 -21.93 -2.04
C ILE A 355 13.91 -22.78 -3.17
N ASP A 356 14.16 -24.11 -3.13
CA ASP A 356 13.76 -25.10 -4.14
C ASP A 356 14.17 -24.73 -5.58
N GLY A 357 15.31 -24.04 -5.74
CA GLY A 357 15.83 -23.59 -7.02
C GLY A 357 15.25 -22.26 -7.50
N GLU A 358 14.31 -21.67 -6.76
CA GLU A 358 13.74 -20.37 -7.08
C GLU A 358 14.46 -19.25 -6.32
N PRO A 359 14.79 -18.13 -6.98
CA PRO A 359 15.51 -17.04 -6.33
C PRO A 359 14.64 -16.35 -5.25
N VAL A 360 15.26 -16.06 -4.11
CA VAL A 360 14.70 -15.26 -3.02
C VAL A 360 15.03 -13.79 -3.26
N GLU A 361 14.02 -12.97 -3.45
CA GLU A 361 14.19 -11.53 -3.69
C GLU A 361 14.12 -10.70 -2.38
N SER A 362 13.41 -11.19 -1.37
CA SER A 362 13.14 -10.49 -0.11
C SER A 362 12.77 -11.43 1.04
N ALA A 363 12.75 -10.94 2.26
CA ALA A 363 12.23 -11.67 3.41
C ALA A 363 10.75 -12.08 3.22
N SER A 364 9.96 -11.25 2.53
CA SER A 364 8.57 -11.54 2.21
C SER A 364 8.43 -12.74 1.28
N SER A 365 9.30 -12.88 0.27
CA SER A 365 9.26 -14.02 -0.65
C SER A 365 9.54 -15.34 0.07
N ILE A 366 10.42 -15.36 1.08
CA ILE A 366 10.61 -16.55 1.94
C ILE A 366 9.30 -16.95 2.60
N VAL A 367 8.62 -16.00 3.25
CA VAL A 367 7.35 -16.28 3.95
C VAL A 367 6.29 -16.81 2.99
N MET A 368 6.18 -16.22 1.79
CA MET A 368 5.22 -16.67 0.78
C MET A 368 5.54 -18.10 0.31
N THR A 369 6.79 -18.35 -0.06
CA THR A 369 7.22 -19.69 -0.51
C THR A 369 7.00 -20.74 0.57
N VAL A 370 7.46 -20.49 1.80
CA VAL A 370 7.32 -21.44 2.91
C VAL A 370 5.84 -21.71 3.26
N ARG A 371 4.99 -20.69 3.18
CA ARG A 371 3.54 -20.83 3.42
C ARG A 371 2.81 -21.64 2.34
N ASP A 372 3.39 -21.75 1.14
CA ASP A 372 2.84 -22.57 0.06
C ASP A 372 3.09 -24.07 0.27
N HIS A 373 4.00 -24.43 1.17
CA HIS A 373 4.30 -25.79 1.59
C HIS A 373 3.50 -26.20 2.84
N HIS A 374 3.41 -27.51 3.07
CA HIS A 374 2.80 -28.06 4.28
C HIS A 374 3.84 -28.34 5.37
N PRO A 375 3.45 -28.33 6.65
CA PRO A 375 4.30 -28.85 7.70
C PRO A 375 4.71 -30.28 7.41
N GLY A 376 6.00 -30.59 7.56
CA GLY A 376 6.62 -31.87 7.21
C GLY A 376 7.20 -31.94 5.81
N ASP A 377 6.90 -30.99 4.92
CA ASP A 377 7.54 -30.92 3.62
C ASP A 377 9.02 -30.58 3.75
N GLN A 378 9.82 -31.07 2.82
CA GLN A 378 11.24 -30.77 2.71
C GLN A 378 11.47 -29.72 1.65
N ILE A 379 12.20 -28.67 1.98
CA ILE A 379 12.64 -27.65 1.05
C ILE A 379 14.16 -27.57 0.99
N ALA A 380 14.71 -27.32 -0.18
CA ALA A 380 16.13 -27.01 -0.37
C ALA A 380 16.35 -25.50 -0.16
N VAL A 381 17.31 -25.12 0.67
CA VAL A 381 17.62 -23.72 0.95
C VAL A 381 19.07 -23.44 0.56
N GLY A 382 19.26 -22.58 -0.45
CA GLY A 382 20.54 -22.02 -0.85
C GLY A 382 20.82 -20.72 -0.09
N TYR A 383 21.98 -20.61 0.54
CA TYR A 383 22.35 -19.46 1.34
C TYR A 383 23.85 -19.15 1.28
N TRP A 384 24.20 -17.93 1.60
CA TRP A 384 25.58 -17.49 1.75
C TRP A 384 25.95 -17.32 3.22
N ARG A 385 27.15 -17.84 3.58
CA ARG A 385 27.79 -17.67 4.89
C ARG A 385 29.29 -17.41 4.71
N ASP A 386 29.82 -16.37 5.31
CA ASP A 386 31.25 -16.00 5.23
C ASP A 386 31.78 -15.87 3.77
N GLY A 387 30.92 -15.48 2.83
CA GLY A 387 31.27 -15.31 1.41
C GLY A 387 31.26 -16.62 0.61
N GLU A 388 30.83 -17.74 1.18
CA GLU A 388 30.68 -19.03 0.53
C GLU A 388 29.19 -19.38 0.34
N HIS A 389 28.82 -19.84 -0.86
CA HIS A 389 27.50 -20.40 -1.11
C HIS A 389 27.40 -21.81 -0.54
N ARG A 390 26.30 -22.11 0.12
CA ARG A 390 26.00 -23.38 0.76
C ARG A 390 24.55 -23.75 0.54
N ASP A 391 24.28 -25.05 0.58
CA ASP A 391 22.95 -25.61 0.48
C ASP A 391 22.65 -26.45 1.73
N THR A 392 21.38 -26.38 2.16
CA THR A 392 20.87 -27.27 3.22
C THR A 392 19.43 -27.68 2.90
N THR A 393 18.98 -28.76 3.52
CA THR A 393 17.59 -29.22 3.43
C THR A 393 16.91 -28.98 4.75
N VAL A 394 15.74 -28.33 4.72
CA VAL A 394 14.95 -28.03 5.90
C VAL A 394 13.64 -28.81 5.83
N ILE A 395 13.28 -29.49 6.90
CA ILE A 395 11.94 -30.07 7.08
C ILE A 395 11.09 -29.01 7.77
N LEU A 396 10.06 -28.52 7.11
CA LEU A 396 9.21 -27.46 7.64
C LEU A 396 8.43 -27.91 8.87
N GLY A 397 8.37 -27.07 9.86
CA GLY A 397 7.47 -27.19 11.00
C GLY A 397 6.09 -26.60 10.71
N GLU A 398 5.20 -26.71 11.67
CA GLU A 398 3.94 -25.98 11.68
C GLU A 398 4.16 -24.61 12.35
N GLN A 399 3.63 -23.55 11.72
CA GLN A 399 3.65 -22.21 12.30
C GLN A 399 2.98 -22.25 13.68
N PRO A 400 3.68 -21.90 14.76
CA PRO A 400 3.08 -21.91 16.08
C PRO A 400 1.87 -20.97 16.14
N TRP A 401 0.73 -21.50 16.52
CA TRP A 401 -0.46 -20.70 16.76
C TRP A 401 -0.21 -19.82 17.98
N GLY A 402 0.01 -18.54 17.74
CA GLY A 402 0.03 -17.53 18.80
C GLY A 402 -1.39 -17.30 19.33
N GLY A 403 -1.95 -18.29 20.03
CA GLY A 403 -3.30 -18.18 20.60
C GLY A 403 -3.38 -17.03 21.60
N ARG A 404 -4.03 -15.95 21.23
CA ARG A 404 -4.62 -14.95 22.12
C ARG A 404 -6.13 -14.94 21.93
#